data_5afbb7fa98b3dc930da56091563eecd0
#
_entry.id   5afbb7fa98b3dc930da56091563eecd0
#
_cell.length_a   1.000
_cell.length_b   1.000
_cell.length_c   1.000
_cell.angle_alpha   90.00
_cell.angle_beta   90.00
_cell.angle_gamma   90.00
#
_symmetry.space_group_name_H-M   'P 1'
#
loop_
_entity.id
_entity.type
_entity.pdbx_description
1 polymer ?
#
loop_
_entity_poly.entity_id
_entity_poly.type
_entity_poly.pdbx_seq_one_letter_code
_entity_poly.pdbx_strand_id
1 'polypeptide(L)'
;VSPSYKIFNINKNLNEKYISYIIKTDRMLYGYKQASEQGASVVRRNLNMDLFYDILINIPCVEEQEKIANFLSNIDNIIEKESKKLEELKQWKKGLLQQLFV
;
A
#
# COMPACT_ATOMS: atom_id res chain seq x y z
N VAL A 1 7.69 -12.54 -15.94
CA VAL A 1 6.55 -11.84 -15.35
C VAL A 1 5.26 -12.52 -15.78
N SER A 2 4.41 -12.83 -14.83
CA SER A 2 3.11 -13.44 -15.10
C SER A 2 2.24 -12.49 -15.94
N PRO A 3 1.44 -13.02 -16.90
CA PRO A 3 0.49 -12.18 -17.64
C PRO A 3 -0.52 -11.44 -16.77
N SER A 4 -0.70 -11.90 -15.53
CA SER A 4 -1.61 -11.24 -14.57
C SER A 4 -1.03 -9.98 -13.94
N TYR A 5 0.26 -9.74 -14.10
CA TYR A 5 0.93 -8.58 -13.51
C TYR A 5 1.20 -7.50 -14.55
N LYS A 6 1.02 -6.27 -14.16
CA LYS A 6 1.33 -5.09 -14.97
C LYS A 6 2.36 -4.25 -14.25
N ILE A 7 3.34 -3.76 -14.99
CA ILE A 7 4.41 -2.93 -14.46
C ILE A 7 4.31 -1.55 -15.09
N PHE A 8 4.37 -0.51 -14.26
CA PHE A 8 4.25 0.87 -14.71
C PHE A 8 5.45 1.69 -14.25
N ASN A 9 5.87 2.60 -15.11
CA ASN A 9 6.83 3.63 -14.74
C ASN A 9 6.09 4.89 -14.34
N ILE A 10 6.64 5.60 -13.37
CA ILE A 10 6.04 6.82 -12.83
C ILE A 10 6.70 8.02 -13.50
N ASN A 11 5.88 9.00 -13.89
CA ASN A 11 6.36 10.25 -14.48
C ASN A 11 7.29 10.98 -13.52
N LYS A 12 8.30 11.67 -14.10
CA LYS A 12 9.30 12.40 -13.31
C LYS A 12 8.71 13.54 -12.47
N ASN A 13 7.54 14.06 -12.85
CA ASN A 13 6.86 15.13 -12.13
C ASN A 13 6.07 14.64 -10.91
N LEU A 14 6.10 13.34 -10.64
CA LEU A 14 5.38 12.74 -9.54
C LEU A 14 6.36 12.22 -8.50
N ASN A 15 6.00 12.38 -7.23
CA ASN A 15 6.75 11.78 -6.14
C ASN A 15 6.35 10.32 -6.02
N GLU A 16 7.30 9.40 -6.19
CA GLU A 16 7.04 7.95 -6.18
C GLU A 16 6.42 7.48 -4.86
N LYS A 17 6.89 8.01 -3.75
CA LYS A 17 6.40 7.65 -2.43
C LYS A 17 4.97 8.11 -2.23
N TYR A 18 4.64 9.32 -2.67
CA TYR A 18 3.27 9.82 -2.66
C TYR A 18 2.34 8.91 -3.47
N ILE A 19 2.76 8.54 -4.68
CA ILE A 19 1.97 7.66 -5.54
C ILE A 19 1.77 6.29 -4.88
N SER A 20 2.80 5.76 -4.23
CA SER A 20 2.67 4.47 -3.54
C SER A 20 1.60 4.49 -2.45
N TYR A 21 1.37 5.62 -1.80
CA TYR A 21 0.30 5.76 -0.81
C TYR A 21 -1.06 5.94 -1.45
N ILE A 22 -1.17 6.81 -2.45
CA ILE A 22 -2.47 7.13 -3.05
C ILE A 22 -3.09 5.95 -3.79
N ILE A 23 -2.28 5.12 -4.44
CA ILE A 23 -2.78 3.97 -5.19
C ILE A 23 -3.39 2.88 -4.30
N LYS A 24 -3.13 2.94 -3.00
CA LYS A 24 -3.66 1.98 -2.02
C LYS A 24 -4.90 2.50 -1.30
N THR A 25 -5.36 3.70 -1.62
CA THR A 25 -6.56 4.26 -0.98
C THR A 25 -7.81 3.51 -1.42
N ASP A 26 -8.84 3.56 -0.59
CA ASP A 26 -10.13 2.94 -0.89
C ASP A 26 -10.75 3.53 -2.15
N ARG A 27 -10.56 4.82 -2.40
CA ARG A 27 -11.01 5.48 -3.60
C ARG A 27 -10.39 4.87 -4.85
N MET A 28 -9.09 4.61 -4.81
CA MET A 28 -8.38 3.98 -5.93
C MET A 28 -8.77 2.52 -6.09
N LEU A 29 -8.94 1.79 -4.97
CA LEU A 29 -9.41 0.41 -5.02
C LEU A 29 -10.79 0.30 -5.66
N TYR A 30 -11.67 1.24 -5.36
CA TYR A 30 -12.98 1.33 -6.01
C TYR A 30 -12.82 1.53 -7.52
N GLY A 31 -11.92 2.45 -7.93
CA GLY A 31 -11.63 2.69 -9.34
C GLY A 31 -11.13 1.44 -10.06
N TYR A 32 -10.24 0.68 -9.44
CA TYR A 32 -9.73 -0.58 -10.00
C TYR A 32 -10.86 -1.60 -10.17
N LYS A 33 -11.73 -1.69 -9.18
CA LYS A 33 -12.86 -2.60 -9.23
C LYS A 33 -13.79 -2.26 -10.39
N GLN A 34 -14.05 -0.98 -10.62
CA GLN A 34 -14.87 -0.53 -11.74
C GLN A 34 -14.18 -0.77 -13.08
N ALA A 35 -12.85 -0.70 -13.13
CA ALA A 35 -12.06 -0.94 -14.33
C ALA A 35 -11.81 -2.42 -14.59
N SER A 36 -12.17 -3.31 -13.68
CA SER A 36 -12.01 -4.75 -13.88
C SER A 36 -13.14 -5.29 -14.75
N GLU A 37 -12.82 -6.34 -15.53
CA GLU A 37 -13.82 -6.98 -16.38
C GLU A 37 -14.83 -7.73 -15.54
N GLN A 38 -16.12 -7.48 -15.83
CA GLN A 38 -17.22 -8.16 -15.19
C GLN A 38 -17.67 -9.33 -16.09
N GLY A 39 -18.18 -10.37 -15.46
CA GLY A 39 -18.66 -11.53 -16.20
C GLY A 39 -17.62 -12.64 -16.41
N ALA A 40 -16.38 -12.38 -16.08
CA ALA A 40 -15.39 -13.43 -15.95
C ALA A 40 -15.62 -14.23 -14.67
N SER A 41 -14.88 -15.29 -14.45
CA SER A 41 -14.98 -16.10 -13.25
C SER A 41 -15.02 -15.27 -11.98
N VAL A 42 -15.83 -15.65 -11.01
CA VAL A 42 -15.95 -14.99 -9.70
C VAL A 42 -14.59 -14.92 -8.99
N VAL A 43 -13.69 -15.82 -9.34
CA VAL A 43 -12.36 -15.95 -8.72
C VAL A 43 -11.32 -15.05 -9.38
N ARG A 44 -11.51 -14.69 -10.64
CA ARG A 44 -10.57 -13.87 -11.40
C ARG A 44 -11.29 -12.77 -12.16
N ARG A 45 -10.83 -11.54 -11.93
CA ARG A 45 -11.24 -10.39 -12.71
C ARG A 45 -10.00 -9.80 -13.37
N ASN A 46 -10.03 -9.67 -14.68
CA ASN A 46 -8.97 -9.02 -15.41
C ASN A 46 -9.23 -7.52 -15.46
N LEU A 47 -8.18 -6.76 -15.21
CA LEU A 47 -8.23 -5.31 -15.30
C LEU A 47 -8.36 -4.90 -16.76
N ASN A 48 -9.37 -4.08 -17.08
CA ASN A 48 -9.47 -3.47 -18.39
C ASN A 48 -8.53 -2.27 -18.43
N MET A 49 -7.50 -2.33 -19.28
CA MET A 49 -6.46 -1.32 -19.29
C MET A 49 -6.96 0.04 -19.75
N ASP A 50 -7.91 0.09 -20.69
CA ASP A 50 -8.48 1.35 -21.14
C ASP A 50 -9.23 2.05 -20.00
N LEU A 51 -10.04 1.32 -19.26
CA LEU A 51 -10.74 1.85 -18.08
C LEU A 51 -9.77 2.21 -16.97
N PHE A 52 -8.71 1.42 -16.80
CA PHE A 52 -7.68 1.70 -15.80
C PHE A 52 -6.99 3.05 -16.07
N TYR A 53 -6.63 3.31 -17.32
CA TYR A 53 -5.99 4.57 -17.69
C TYR A 53 -6.91 5.78 -17.56
N ASP A 54 -8.22 5.57 -17.54
CA ASP A 54 -9.21 6.63 -17.36
C ASP A 54 -9.46 6.98 -15.90
N ILE A 55 -8.86 6.27 -14.95
CA ILE A 55 -8.99 6.58 -13.53
C ILE A 55 -8.33 7.93 -13.25
N LEU A 56 -9.13 8.86 -12.75
CA LEU A 56 -8.69 10.22 -12.45
C LEU A 56 -8.34 10.36 -10.96
N ILE A 57 -7.18 10.97 -10.70
CA ILE A 57 -6.73 11.30 -9.35
C ILE A 57 -6.33 12.76 -9.29
N ASN A 58 -6.66 13.41 -8.18
CA ASN A 58 -6.21 14.77 -7.93
C ASN A 58 -4.80 14.73 -7.36
N ILE A 59 -3.85 15.33 -8.07
CA ILE A 59 -2.45 15.34 -7.66
C ILE A 59 -2.06 16.79 -7.34
N PRO A 60 -1.64 17.07 -6.09
CA PRO A 60 -1.15 18.39 -5.74
C PRO A 60 0.23 18.65 -6.35
N CYS A 61 0.78 19.84 -6.14
CA CYS A 61 2.13 20.16 -6.61
C CYS A 61 3.18 19.24 -5.94
N VAL A 62 4.37 19.16 -6.55
CA VAL A 62 5.42 18.25 -6.09
C VAL A 62 5.81 18.49 -4.65
N GLU A 63 5.91 19.75 -4.22
CA GLU A 63 6.25 20.08 -2.83
C GLU A 63 5.21 19.55 -1.83
N GLU A 64 3.94 19.68 -2.18
CA GLU A 64 2.85 19.13 -1.37
C GLU A 64 2.90 17.61 -1.32
N GLN A 65 3.16 16.96 -2.45
CA GLN A 65 3.33 15.52 -2.52
C GLN A 65 4.44 15.05 -1.58
N GLU A 66 5.58 15.74 -1.58
CA GLU A 66 6.71 15.40 -0.71
C GLU A 66 6.35 15.54 0.77
N LYS A 67 5.65 16.60 1.14
CA LYS A 67 5.22 16.82 2.53
C LYS A 67 4.30 15.70 3.00
N ILE A 68 3.33 15.34 2.19
CA ILE A 68 2.38 14.28 2.52
C ILE A 68 3.11 12.93 2.62
N ALA A 69 3.96 12.63 1.66
CA ALA A 69 4.73 11.39 1.63
C ALA A 69 5.65 11.28 2.85
N ASN A 70 6.34 12.35 3.23
CA ASN A 70 7.21 12.35 4.40
C ASN A 70 6.42 12.18 5.70
N PHE A 71 5.28 12.83 5.83
CA PHE A 71 4.40 12.68 6.98
C PHE A 71 3.95 11.24 7.15
N LEU A 72 3.44 10.63 6.09
CA LEU A 72 2.97 9.25 6.12
C LEU A 72 4.12 8.26 6.35
N SER A 73 5.28 8.51 5.76
CA SER A 73 6.47 7.69 5.97
C SER A 73 6.95 7.72 7.41
N ASN A 74 6.87 8.87 8.07
CA ASN A 74 7.21 8.99 9.50
C ASN A 74 6.25 8.18 10.37
N ILE A 75 4.96 8.18 10.03
CA ILE A 75 3.96 7.36 10.73
C ILE A 75 4.29 5.88 10.56
N ASP A 76 4.61 5.44 9.33
CA ASP A 76 5.00 4.06 9.07
C ASP A 76 6.21 3.64 9.90
N ASN A 77 7.20 4.52 10.03
CA ASN A 77 8.39 4.26 10.86
C ASN A 77 8.04 4.09 12.34
N ILE A 78 7.12 4.89 12.86
CA ILE A 78 6.65 4.77 14.24
C ILE A 78 5.93 3.44 14.44
N ILE A 79 5.05 3.07 13.52
CA ILE A 79 4.34 1.79 13.57
C ILE A 79 5.33 0.62 13.59
N GLU A 80 6.34 0.66 12.72
CA GLU A 80 7.35 -0.39 12.65
C GLU A 80 8.13 -0.52 13.95
N LYS A 81 8.57 0.60 14.55
CA LYS A 81 9.28 0.59 15.82
C LYS A 81 8.43 0.02 16.95
N GLU A 82 7.18 0.43 17.05
CA GLU A 82 6.27 -0.06 18.08
C GLU A 82 5.97 -1.55 17.90
N SER A 83 5.86 -2.01 16.66
CA SER A 83 5.67 -3.43 16.36
C SER A 83 6.86 -4.27 16.80
N LYS A 84 8.08 -3.79 16.59
CA LYS A 84 9.30 -4.45 17.05
C LYS A 84 9.35 -4.55 18.57
N LYS A 85 9.03 -3.45 19.26
CA LYS A 85 8.98 -3.45 20.73
C LYS A 85 7.98 -4.45 21.25
N LEU A 86 6.81 -4.51 20.65
CA LEU A 86 5.77 -5.48 21.04
C LEU A 86 6.27 -6.91 20.86
N GLU A 87 6.93 -7.21 19.77
CA GLU A 87 7.46 -8.54 19.52
C GLU A 87 8.55 -8.92 20.52
N GLU A 88 9.46 -7.99 20.83
CA GLU A 88 10.49 -8.19 21.85
C GLU A 88 9.87 -8.48 23.23
N LEU A 89 8.84 -7.73 23.59
CA LEU A 89 8.14 -7.94 24.86
C LEU A 89 7.44 -9.30 24.91
N LYS A 90 6.89 -9.76 23.81
CA LYS A 90 6.28 -11.10 23.72
C LYS A 90 7.33 -12.18 23.93
N GLN A 91 8.50 -12.05 23.34
CA GLN A 91 9.60 -13.00 23.50
C GLN A 91 10.12 -13.00 24.94
N TRP A 92 10.27 -11.82 25.54
CA TRP A 92 10.70 -11.70 26.92
C TRP A 92 9.69 -12.35 27.88
N LYS A 93 8.40 -12.09 27.68
CA LYS A 93 7.33 -12.72 28.48
C LYS A 93 7.41 -14.24 28.37
N LYS A 94 7.61 -14.76 27.17
CA LYS A 94 7.73 -16.20 26.94
C LYS A 94 8.90 -16.80 27.74
N GLY A 95 10.05 -16.12 27.71
CA GLY A 95 11.22 -16.53 28.48
C GLY A 95 10.96 -16.55 29.98
N LEU A 96 10.30 -15.50 30.50
CA LEU A 96 9.95 -15.42 31.91
C LEU A 96 9.01 -16.54 32.33
N LEU A 97 8.01 -16.85 31.53
CA LEU A 97 7.08 -17.93 31.81
C LEU A 97 7.81 -19.27 31.90
N GLN A 98 8.79 -19.50 31.03
CA GLN A 98 9.60 -20.73 31.10
C GLN A 98 10.44 -20.80 32.36
N GLN A 99 11.00 -19.67 32.82
CA GLN A 99 11.80 -19.64 34.04
C GLN A 99 10.95 -19.77 35.30
N LEU A 100 9.77 -19.16 35.32
CA LEU A 100 8.92 -19.15 36.51
C LEU A 100 8.16 -20.46 36.77
N PHE A 101 7.89 -21.21 35.70
CA PHE A 101 7.08 -22.43 35.78
C PHE A 101 7.82 -23.71 35.39
N VAL A 102 9.11 -23.72 35.55
CA VAL A 102 9.92 -24.92 35.34
C VAL A 102 9.71 -25.91 36.47
#